data_6adcba050322fe1fb9a0edac98e8e0f7
#
_entry.id   6adcba050322fe1fb9a0edac98e8e0f7
#
_cell.length_a   1.000
_cell.length_b   1.000
_cell.length_c   1.000
_cell.angle_alpha   90.00
_cell.angle_beta   90.00
_cell.angle_gamma   90.00
#
_symmetry.space_group_name_H-M   'P 1'
#
loop_
_entity.id
_entity.type
_entity.pdbx_description
1 polymer ?
#
loop_
_entity_poly.entity_id
_entity_poly.type
_entity_poly.pdbx_seq_one_letter_code
_entity_poly.pdbx_strand_id
1 'polypeptide(L)'
;MAMFRQPMSARLSDYDYDLPRELIAQRPVEHRADSRMMVLRRDAQTIEHRQFRELKTLLQPGDLLVLNDTRVLPARRFSNDGAIEFLFLERLGPRRWKCLVKPGRKMRLGGTTTIDNVTLQVEKITSDGERIVASNEDVDLYTGGSMPLPPYIGRASDAEDATRYQTVFAQAPGALAAPTAGLHFTREILSEIPFALVTLHVGTGTFLPVRSENIAEHRMHAEHFSISPSAAARINDARRIAAVGTTVVRVLESAERGNGKLIAQARSTDIFIYPPYRFQAVDLLLTNFHLPRSTLLMLVSAFAGREFLLRAYQEAIREHYRFYSYGDCMLIL
;
A
#
# COMPACT_ATOMS: atom_id res chain seq x y z
N MET A 1 -17.26 8.57 33.46
CA MET A 1 -17.41 8.73 32.02
C MET A 1 -17.44 7.34 31.40
N ALA A 2 -18.61 6.83 31.00
CA ALA A 2 -18.76 5.49 30.48
C ALA A 2 -18.12 5.42 29.09
N MET A 3 -17.03 4.67 28.94
CA MET A 3 -16.50 4.28 27.63
C MET A 3 -17.58 3.45 26.94
N PHE A 4 -18.21 4.01 25.92
CA PHE A 4 -19.02 3.24 24.98
C PHE A 4 -18.10 2.19 24.35
N ARG A 5 -18.21 0.93 24.82
CA ARG A 5 -17.65 -0.22 24.11
C ARG A 5 -18.46 -0.33 22.81
N GLN A 6 -17.89 0.12 21.70
CA GLN A 6 -18.43 -0.22 20.38
C GLN A 6 -18.50 -1.74 20.28
N PRO A 7 -19.63 -2.30 19.78
CA PRO A 7 -19.70 -3.73 19.54
C PRO A 7 -18.57 -4.13 18.61
N MET A 8 -17.87 -5.24 18.94
CA MET A 8 -16.79 -5.79 18.12
C MET A 8 -17.36 -6.15 16.75
N SER A 9 -17.02 -5.38 15.74
CA SER A 9 -17.39 -5.66 14.36
C SER A 9 -16.42 -6.72 13.82
N ALA A 10 -16.87 -7.97 13.86
CA ALA A 10 -16.11 -9.11 13.39
C ALA A 10 -16.52 -9.55 11.97
N ARG A 11 -17.47 -8.86 11.33
CA ARG A 11 -18.01 -9.23 10.02
C ARG A 11 -17.43 -8.39 8.91
N LEU A 12 -17.10 -9.02 7.80
CA LEU A 12 -16.64 -8.36 6.59
C LEU A 12 -17.66 -7.35 6.05
N SER A 13 -18.96 -7.70 6.12
CA SER A 13 -20.09 -6.84 5.73
C SER A 13 -20.17 -5.52 6.49
N ASP A 14 -19.61 -5.44 7.71
CA ASP A 14 -19.57 -4.21 8.50
C ASP A 14 -18.58 -3.15 7.95
N TYR A 15 -17.74 -3.55 7.00
CA TYR A 15 -16.75 -2.71 6.31
C TYR A 15 -17.11 -2.51 4.84
N ASP A 16 -18.39 -2.57 4.51
CA ASP A 16 -18.90 -2.37 3.17
C ASP A 16 -19.45 -0.96 2.99
N TYR A 17 -19.32 -0.43 1.77
CA TYR A 17 -19.97 0.80 1.35
C TYR A 17 -20.15 0.78 -0.17
N ASP A 18 -21.13 1.50 -0.67
CA ASP A 18 -21.38 1.60 -2.11
C ASP A 18 -20.49 2.67 -2.73
N LEU A 19 -19.61 2.24 -3.65
CA LEU A 19 -18.68 3.14 -4.35
C LEU A 19 -19.02 3.22 -5.83
N PRO A 20 -19.45 4.39 -6.34
CA PRO A 20 -19.61 4.63 -7.76
C PRO A 20 -18.29 4.42 -8.51
N ARG A 21 -18.31 3.63 -9.58
CA ARG A 21 -17.10 3.24 -10.34
C ARG A 21 -16.38 4.44 -10.96
N GLU A 22 -17.12 5.48 -11.32
CA GLU A 22 -16.60 6.72 -11.88
C GLU A 22 -15.71 7.51 -10.91
N LEU A 23 -15.84 7.28 -9.62
CA LEU A 23 -14.97 7.90 -8.60
C LEU A 23 -13.62 7.20 -8.47
N ILE A 24 -13.44 6.04 -9.08
CA ILE A 24 -12.15 5.32 -9.07
C ILE A 24 -11.19 6.01 -10.04
N ALA A 25 -10.17 6.65 -9.51
CA ALA A 25 -9.21 7.41 -10.30
C ALA A 25 -8.39 6.51 -11.23
N GLN A 26 -8.51 6.70 -12.53
CA GLN A 26 -7.79 5.95 -13.55
C GLN A 26 -6.42 6.58 -13.89
N ARG A 27 -6.25 7.88 -13.59
CA ARG A 27 -5.02 8.64 -13.79
C ARG A 27 -4.76 9.56 -12.60
N PRO A 28 -3.49 9.89 -12.29
CA PRO A 28 -3.19 10.88 -11.27
C PRO A 28 -3.67 12.27 -11.70
N VAL A 29 -3.80 13.18 -10.75
CA VAL A 29 -3.93 14.63 -11.04
C VAL A 29 -2.64 15.14 -11.70
N GLU A 30 -2.71 16.22 -12.45
CA GLU A 30 -1.57 16.77 -13.17
C GLU A 30 -0.40 17.08 -12.23
N HIS A 31 -0.64 17.83 -11.17
CA HIS A 31 0.36 18.11 -10.13
C HIS A 31 0.04 17.32 -8.86
N ARG A 32 1.04 16.61 -8.29
CA ARG A 32 0.87 15.73 -7.13
C ARG A 32 0.21 16.42 -5.94
N ALA A 33 0.58 17.68 -5.68
CA ALA A 33 0.11 18.46 -4.54
C ALA A 33 -1.32 19.03 -4.71
N ASP A 34 -1.92 18.90 -5.89
CA ASP A 34 -3.29 19.38 -6.17
C ASP A 34 -4.38 18.36 -5.79
N SER A 35 -4.00 17.19 -5.30
CA SER A 35 -4.97 16.24 -4.73
C SER A 35 -5.77 16.90 -3.61
N ARG A 36 -7.04 16.58 -3.53
CA ARG A 36 -7.87 16.96 -2.39
C ARG A 36 -7.46 16.15 -1.17
N MET A 37 -7.60 16.74 0.00
CA MET A 37 -7.32 16.11 1.29
C MET A 37 -8.50 16.32 2.22
N MET A 38 -9.10 15.22 2.67
CA MET A 38 -10.13 15.24 3.70
C MET A 38 -9.46 15.14 5.08
N VAL A 39 -9.69 16.11 5.94
CA VAL A 39 -9.13 16.14 7.31
C VAL A 39 -10.18 15.64 8.28
N LEU A 40 -9.86 14.57 9.00
CA LEU A 40 -10.71 13.93 10.00
C LEU A 40 -10.15 14.21 11.40
N ARG A 41 -10.91 14.92 12.24
CA ARG A 41 -10.55 15.13 13.66
C ARG A 41 -11.33 14.14 14.51
N ARG A 42 -10.61 13.16 15.08
CA ARG A 42 -11.22 12.02 15.80
C ARG A 42 -11.95 12.45 17.08
N ASP A 43 -11.37 13.37 17.83
CA ASP A 43 -11.92 13.86 19.11
C ASP A 43 -13.17 14.73 18.92
N ALA A 44 -13.16 15.61 17.94
CA ALA A 44 -14.30 16.48 17.62
C ALA A 44 -15.31 15.83 16.68
N GLN A 45 -14.98 14.70 16.04
CA GLN A 45 -15.79 14.01 15.03
C GLN A 45 -16.18 14.93 13.86
N THR A 46 -15.25 15.85 13.46
CA THR A 46 -15.45 16.82 12.38
C THR A 46 -14.68 16.43 11.12
N ILE A 47 -15.22 16.84 9.99
CA ILE A 47 -14.67 16.65 8.65
C ILE A 47 -14.40 18.01 8.04
N GLU A 48 -13.20 18.23 7.51
CA GLU A 48 -12.81 19.44 6.78
C GLU A 48 -12.31 19.05 5.38
N HIS A 49 -12.54 19.92 4.38
CA HIS A 49 -12.05 19.73 3.03
C HIS A 49 -10.89 20.68 2.77
N ARG A 50 -9.75 20.14 2.39
CA ARG A 50 -8.49 20.83 2.16
C ARG A 50 -7.85 20.36 0.85
N GLN A 51 -6.72 20.95 0.52
CA GLN A 51 -5.82 20.46 -0.52
C GLN A 51 -4.55 19.90 0.11
N PHE A 52 -3.92 18.91 -0.54
CA PHE A 52 -2.73 18.27 0.01
C PHE A 52 -1.58 19.26 0.26
N ARG A 53 -1.45 20.30 -0.55
CA ARG A 53 -0.44 21.38 -0.36
C ARG A 53 -0.57 22.11 0.99
N GLU A 54 -1.71 22.01 1.67
CA GLU A 54 -1.95 22.61 2.97
C GLU A 54 -1.48 21.70 4.13
N LEU A 55 -0.94 20.49 3.85
CA LEU A 55 -0.54 19.50 4.86
C LEU A 55 0.31 20.12 5.97
N LYS A 56 1.31 20.95 5.61
CA LYS A 56 2.21 21.58 6.57
C LYS A 56 1.48 22.43 7.62
N THR A 57 0.39 23.09 7.25
CA THR A 57 -0.38 23.95 8.18
C THR A 57 -1.16 23.17 9.23
N LEU A 58 -1.32 21.85 9.04
CA LEU A 58 -2.05 20.94 9.93
C LEU A 58 -1.12 20.20 10.89
N LEU A 59 0.18 20.24 10.63
CA LEU A 59 1.20 19.63 11.48
C LEU A 59 1.67 20.62 12.56
N GLN A 60 2.09 20.09 13.70
CA GLN A 60 2.59 20.84 14.83
C GLN A 60 4.12 20.73 14.95
N PRO A 61 4.79 21.67 15.59
CA PRO A 61 6.20 21.53 15.93
C PRO A 61 6.47 20.24 16.72
N GLY A 62 7.42 19.44 16.25
CA GLY A 62 7.76 18.12 16.80
C GLY A 62 7.03 16.94 16.16
N ASP A 63 6.12 17.18 15.18
CA ASP A 63 5.58 16.12 14.35
C ASP A 63 6.63 15.63 13.37
N LEU A 64 6.68 14.31 13.18
CA LEU A 64 7.55 13.63 12.21
C LEU A 64 6.72 12.83 11.22
N LEU A 65 6.87 13.08 9.93
CA LEU A 65 6.34 12.17 8.91
C LEU A 65 7.20 10.90 8.86
N VAL A 66 6.58 9.74 8.84
CA VAL A 66 7.26 8.49 8.50
C VAL A 66 6.75 8.02 7.16
N LEU A 67 7.68 7.78 6.22
CA LEU A 67 7.40 7.48 4.81
C LEU A 67 7.97 6.11 4.45
N ASN A 68 7.31 5.40 3.54
CA ASN A 68 7.80 4.14 2.99
C ASN A 68 8.56 4.41 1.68
N ASP A 69 9.89 4.20 1.69
CA ASP A 69 10.79 4.49 0.56
C ASP A 69 10.91 3.34 -0.45
N THR A 70 10.06 2.34 -0.35
CA THR A 70 10.08 1.23 -1.30
C THR A 70 9.85 1.72 -2.73
N ARG A 71 10.58 1.09 -3.67
CA ARG A 71 10.49 1.37 -5.11
C ARG A 71 9.79 0.22 -5.83
N VAL A 72 8.78 0.55 -6.63
CA VAL A 72 8.03 -0.42 -7.43
C VAL A 72 8.89 -0.93 -8.57
N LEU A 73 8.89 -2.25 -8.74
CA LEU A 73 9.56 -2.93 -9.86
C LEU A 73 8.64 -2.95 -11.09
N PRO A 74 9.18 -2.80 -12.32
CA PRO A 74 8.43 -2.98 -13.55
C PRO A 74 8.18 -4.48 -13.80
N ALA A 75 7.40 -5.09 -12.92
CA ALA A 75 7.29 -6.54 -12.75
C ALA A 75 6.31 -7.22 -13.71
N ARG A 76 5.56 -6.44 -14.51
CA ARG A 76 4.56 -6.98 -15.45
C ARG A 76 5.16 -7.17 -16.83
N ARG A 77 5.05 -8.39 -17.35
CA ARG A 77 5.48 -8.75 -18.70
C ARG A 77 4.40 -9.57 -19.42
N PHE A 78 4.49 -9.64 -20.73
CA PHE A 78 3.62 -10.46 -21.56
C PHE A 78 4.46 -11.41 -22.40
N SER A 79 3.91 -12.61 -22.71
CA SER A 79 4.47 -13.47 -23.73
C SER A 79 4.49 -12.75 -25.09
N ASN A 80 5.36 -13.19 -26.02
CA ASN A 80 5.53 -12.55 -27.32
C ASN A 80 4.23 -12.48 -28.14
N ASP A 81 3.34 -13.45 -27.96
CA ASP A 81 2.01 -13.48 -28.59
C ASP A 81 0.96 -12.65 -27.82
N GLY A 82 1.35 -12.00 -26.73
CA GLY A 82 0.46 -11.22 -25.86
C GLY A 82 -0.57 -12.04 -25.09
N ALA A 83 -0.55 -13.37 -25.22
CA ALA A 83 -1.60 -14.23 -24.71
C ALA A 83 -1.45 -14.63 -23.24
N ILE A 84 -0.29 -14.37 -22.64
CA ILE A 84 0.03 -14.70 -21.26
C ILE A 84 0.64 -13.48 -20.57
N GLU A 85 0.00 -13.06 -19.49
CA GLU A 85 0.51 -12.02 -18.60
C GLU A 85 1.30 -12.68 -17.46
N PHE A 86 2.48 -12.16 -17.19
CA PHE A 86 3.32 -12.51 -16.06
C PHE A 86 3.43 -11.32 -15.11
N LEU A 87 3.33 -11.59 -13.82
CA LEU A 87 3.74 -10.68 -12.76
C LEU A 87 4.89 -11.35 -12.00
N PHE A 88 6.12 -10.90 -12.25
CA PHE A 88 7.30 -11.44 -11.60
C PHE A 88 7.39 -10.93 -10.17
N LEU A 89 7.35 -11.84 -9.20
CA LEU A 89 7.29 -11.53 -7.77
C LEU A 89 8.69 -11.46 -7.15
N GLU A 90 9.56 -12.40 -7.54
CA GLU A 90 10.85 -12.60 -6.89
C GLU A 90 11.82 -13.34 -7.83
N ARG A 91 13.08 -12.93 -7.82
CA ARG A 91 14.16 -13.66 -8.45
C ARG A 91 14.74 -14.65 -7.45
N LEU A 92 14.54 -15.95 -7.68
CA LEU A 92 14.99 -17.03 -6.80
C LEU A 92 16.44 -17.47 -7.05
N GLY A 93 17.03 -17.04 -8.16
CA GLY A 93 18.39 -17.37 -8.59
C GLY A 93 18.68 -16.90 -10.01
N PRO A 94 19.86 -17.21 -10.57
CA PRO A 94 20.28 -16.71 -11.87
C PRO A 94 19.29 -16.95 -13.01
N ARG A 95 18.61 -18.10 -13.00
CA ARG A 95 17.67 -18.53 -14.05
C ARG A 95 16.31 -18.94 -13.49
N ARG A 96 15.98 -18.52 -12.26
CA ARG A 96 14.73 -18.97 -11.60
C ARG A 96 13.97 -17.80 -11.03
N TRP A 97 12.69 -17.77 -11.36
CA TRP A 97 11.80 -16.69 -10.98
C TRP A 97 10.49 -17.24 -10.41
N LYS A 98 9.98 -16.55 -9.42
CA LYS A 98 8.62 -16.74 -8.92
C LYS A 98 7.70 -15.71 -9.57
N CYS A 99 6.56 -16.13 -10.10
CA CYS A 99 5.62 -15.24 -10.76
C CYS A 99 4.16 -15.69 -10.61
N LEU A 100 3.24 -14.74 -10.74
CA LEU A 100 1.85 -15.02 -11.06
C LEU A 100 1.67 -15.02 -12.58
N VAL A 101 0.73 -15.82 -13.06
CA VAL A 101 0.47 -15.97 -14.51
C VAL A 101 -1.02 -15.92 -14.80
N LYS A 102 -1.40 -15.16 -15.83
CA LYS A 102 -2.79 -15.03 -16.28
C LYS A 102 -2.87 -15.19 -17.82
N PRO A 103 -3.70 -16.10 -18.33
CA PRO A 103 -4.48 -17.12 -17.61
C PRO A 103 -3.60 -18.31 -17.19
N GLY A 104 -3.73 -18.76 -15.94
CA GLY A 104 -2.90 -19.84 -15.38
C GLY A 104 -2.98 -21.17 -16.14
N ARG A 105 -4.09 -21.44 -16.86
CA ARG A 105 -4.27 -22.67 -17.68
C ARG A 105 -3.27 -22.77 -18.83
N LYS A 106 -2.71 -21.66 -19.31
CA LYS A 106 -1.71 -21.63 -20.40
C LYS A 106 -0.29 -21.99 -19.92
N MET A 107 -0.03 -21.86 -18.61
CA MET A 107 1.27 -22.15 -18.00
C MET A 107 1.11 -23.23 -16.91
N ARG A 108 0.89 -24.47 -17.37
CA ARG A 108 0.85 -25.69 -16.54
C ARG A 108 2.28 -26.17 -16.25
N LEU A 109 2.43 -27.14 -15.36
CA LEU A 109 3.73 -27.76 -15.09
C LEU A 109 4.37 -28.28 -16.40
N GLY A 110 5.64 -27.95 -16.64
CA GLY A 110 6.36 -28.22 -17.87
C GLY A 110 6.00 -27.31 -19.06
N GLY A 111 4.96 -26.45 -18.94
CA GLY A 111 4.56 -25.53 -20.00
C GLY A 111 5.65 -24.50 -20.28
N THR A 112 5.81 -24.14 -21.56
CA THR A 112 6.82 -23.18 -22.02
C THR A 112 6.20 -22.01 -22.75
N THR A 113 6.87 -20.86 -22.72
CA THR A 113 6.57 -19.67 -23.52
C THR A 113 7.81 -18.82 -23.69
N THR A 114 7.75 -17.79 -24.53
CA THR A 114 8.84 -16.83 -24.75
C THR A 114 8.41 -15.42 -24.37
N ILE A 115 9.36 -14.69 -23.77
CA ILE A 115 9.30 -13.24 -23.54
C ILE A 115 10.55 -12.66 -24.17
N ASP A 116 10.42 -11.79 -25.16
CA ASP A 116 11.52 -11.37 -26.03
C ASP A 116 12.26 -12.59 -26.62
N ASN A 117 13.52 -12.78 -26.30
CA ASN A 117 14.33 -13.93 -26.71
C ASN A 117 14.49 -15.01 -25.62
N VAL A 118 13.84 -14.81 -24.47
CA VAL A 118 13.98 -15.69 -23.30
C VAL A 118 12.87 -16.72 -23.27
N THR A 119 13.25 -18.00 -23.26
CA THR A 119 12.30 -19.11 -23.06
C THR A 119 12.13 -19.37 -21.56
N LEU A 120 10.88 -19.36 -21.11
CA LEU A 120 10.48 -19.69 -19.75
C LEU A 120 9.79 -21.05 -19.71
N GLN A 121 10.14 -21.88 -18.72
CA GLN A 121 9.48 -23.16 -18.45
C GLN A 121 9.00 -23.23 -17.00
N VAL A 122 7.77 -23.70 -16.78
CA VAL A 122 7.22 -23.90 -15.43
C VAL A 122 7.82 -25.14 -14.79
N GLU A 123 8.60 -24.96 -13.74
CA GLU A 123 9.19 -26.05 -12.94
C GLU A 123 8.27 -26.50 -11.81
N LYS A 124 7.49 -25.57 -11.24
CA LYS A 124 6.62 -25.84 -10.08
C LYS A 124 5.43 -24.91 -10.05
N ILE A 125 4.32 -25.40 -9.53
CA ILE A 125 3.14 -24.60 -9.16
C ILE A 125 2.98 -24.71 -7.64
N THR A 126 2.95 -23.58 -6.94
CA THR A 126 2.76 -23.54 -5.48
C THR A 126 1.30 -23.75 -5.09
N SER A 127 1.04 -23.99 -3.79
CA SER A 127 -0.33 -24.09 -3.25
C SER A 127 -1.16 -22.83 -3.50
N ASP A 128 -0.50 -21.66 -3.56
CA ASP A 128 -1.14 -20.36 -3.77
C ASP A 128 -1.33 -20.03 -5.26
N GLY A 129 -0.96 -20.97 -6.13
CA GLY A 129 -1.12 -20.83 -7.58
C GLY A 129 -0.02 -20.02 -8.25
N GLU A 130 1.04 -19.64 -7.54
CA GLU A 130 2.24 -19.04 -8.13
C GLU A 130 3.02 -20.06 -8.95
N ARG A 131 3.81 -19.59 -9.92
CA ARG A 131 4.70 -20.43 -10.73
C ARG A 131 6.15 -20.14 -10.35
N ILE A 132 6.93 -21.22 -10.22
CA ILE A 132 8.37 -21.15 -10.31
C ILE A 132 8.72 -21.47 -11.77
N VAL A 133 9.35 -20.54 -12.45
CA VAL A 133 9.76 -20.69 -13.83
C VAL A 133 11.29 -20.67 -13.94
N ALA A 134 11.83 -21.53 -14.80
CA ALA A 134 13.22 -21.48 -15.23
C ALA A 134 13.32 -20.72 -16.56
N SER A 135 14.36 -19.92 -16.72
CA SER A 135 14.73 -19.29 -17.99
C SER A 135 15.93 -20.01 -18.62
N ASN A 136 15.98 -20.04 -19.96
CA ASN A 136 17.09 -20.65 -20.69
C ASN A 136 18.43 -19.90 -20.49
N GLU A 137 18.38 -18.64 -20.08
CA GLU A 137 19.56 -17.79 -19.81
C GLU A 137 19.37 -16.94 -18.56
N ASP A 138 20.47 -16.40 -18.04
CA ASP A 138 20.46 -15.53 -16.86
C ASP A 138 20.12 -14.09 -17.27
N VAL A 139 18.88 -13.71 -17.07
CA VAL A 139 18.36 -12.39 -17.46
C VAL A 139 17.58 -11.74 -16.30
N ASP A 140 17.58 -10.42 -16.30
CA ASP A 140 16.68 -9.64 -15.45
C ASP A 140 15.33 -9.44 -16.17
N LEU A 141 14.31 -10.19 -15.75
CA LEU A 141 12.97 -10.11 -16.31
C LEU A 141 12.19 -8.84 -15.92
N TYR A 142 12.73 -7.99 -15.06
CA TYR A 142 12.19 -6.65 -14.83
C TYR A 142 12.58 -5.69 -15.96
N THR A 143 13.72 -5.92 -16.61
CA THR A 143 14.13 -5.13 -17.78
C THR A 143 13.10 -5.26 -18.90
N GLY A 144 12.63 -4.14 -19.44
CA GLY A 144 11.56 -4.08 -20.45
C GLY A 144 10.16 -4.37 -19.90
N GLY A 145 10.02 -4.54 -18.59
CA GLY A 145 8.73 -4.69 -17.94
C GLY A 145 7.95 -3.39 -17.82
N SER A 146 6.69 -3.52 -17.46
CA SER A 146 5.77 -2.40 -17.23
C SER A 146 5.33 -2.34 -15.77
N MET A 147 4.85 -1.15 -15.32
CA MET A 147 4.37 -0.97 -13.95
C MET A 147 3.16 -1.87 -13.68
N PRO A 148 3.17 -2.62 -12.57
CA PRO A 148 2.09 -3.52 -12.20
C PRO A 148 0.93 -2.74 -11.56
N LEU A 149 0.21 -1.94 -12.37
CA LEU A 149 -0.93 -1.18 -11.87
C LEU A 149 -1.98 -2.12 -11.28
N PRO A 150 -2.66 -1.71 -10.20
CA PRO A 150 -3.73 -2.50 -9.58
C PRO A 150 -4.89 -2.78 -10.53
N PRO A 151 -5.64 -3.89 -10.34
CA PRO A 151 -6.70 -4.31 -11.27
C PRO A 151 -7.86 -3.33 -11.42
N TYR A 152 -8.10 -2.45 -10.44
CA TYR A 152 -9.16 -1.42 -10.52
C TYR A 152 -8.77 -0.24 -11.44
N ILE A 153 -7.51 -0.12 -11.82
CA ILE A 153 -7.08 0.72 -12.93
C ILE A 153 -7.31 -0.07 -14.21
N GLY A 154 -8.42 0.19 -14.88
CA GLY A 154 -8.92 -0.59 -16.00
C GLY A 154 -8.21 -0.33 -17.35
N ARG A 155 -6.93 0.08 -17.32
CA ARG A 155 -6.09 0.34 -18.49
C ARG A 155 -4.71 -0.30 -18.36
N ALA A 156 -4.03 -0.45 -19.48
CA ALA A 156 -2.62 -0.79 -19.48
C ALA A 156 -1.79 0.36 -18.87
N SER A 157 -0.65 0.04 -18.28
CA SER A 157 0.32 1.05 -17.87
C SER A 157 1.00 1.67 -19.09
N ASP A 158 1.29 2.95 -19.02
CA ASP A 158 2.01 3.71 -20.02
C ASP A 158 3.32 4.31 -19.46
N ALA A 159 4.02 5.10 -20.27
CA ALA A 159 5.29 5.71 -19.89
C ALA A 159 5.16 6.68 -18.69
N GLU A 160 4.02 7.35 -18.55
CA GLU A 160 3.76 8.24 -17.42
C GLU A 160 3.73 7.47 -16.09
N ASP A 161 3.15 6.26 -16.07
CA ASP A 161 3.05 5.44 -14.87
C ASP A 161 4.42 5.04 -14.31
N ALA A 162 5.45 4.91 -15.16
CA ALA A 162 6.82 4.63 -14.70
C ALA A 162 7.33 5.69 -13.71
N THR A 163 6.88 6.92 -13.85
CA THR A 163 7.21 8.04 -12.95
C THR A 163 6.12 8.32 -11.94
N ARG A 164 4.84 8.27 -12.36
CA ARG A 164 3.71 8.70 -11.52
C ARG A 164 3.29 7.63 -10.51
N TYR A 165 3.51 6.34 -10.80
CA TYR A 165 3.27 5.24 -9.86
C TYR A 165 4.51 4.94 -8.98
N GLN A 166 5.33 5.97 -8.72
CA GLN A 166 6.47 5.99 -7.81
C GLN A 166 6.39 7.23 -6.93
N THR A 167 6.82 7.11 -5.67
CA THR A 167 7.02 8.27 -4.79
C THR A 167 8.29 9.02 -5.20
N VAL A 168 8.34 10.33 -4.91
CA VAL A 168 9.55 11.14 -5.20
C VAL A 168 10.74 10.80 -4.30
N PHE A 169 10.50 9.98 -3.27
CA PHE A 169 11.50 9.50 -2.30
C PHE A 169 11.73 7.98 -2.38
N ALA A 170 11.25 7.31 -3.43
CA ALA A 170 11.46 5.87 -3.63
C ALA A 170 12.95 5.55 -3.85
N GLN A 171 13.51 4.66 -3.02
CA GLN A 171 14.94 4.28 -3.02
C GLN A 171 15.12 2.76 -3.10
N ALA A 172 14.50 2.00 -2.20
CA ALA A 172 14.71 0.57 -2.03
C ALA A 172 13.85 -0.25 -3.02
N PRO A 173 14.43 -0.89 -4.07
CA PRO A 173 13.65 -1.68 -5.03
C PRO A 173 13.13 -2.97 -4.39
N GLY A 174 11.90 -3.40 -4.75
CA GLY A 174 11.34 -4.67 -4.25
C GLY A 174 9.81 -4.71 -4.15
N ALA A 175 9.10 -3.60 -4.35
CA ALA A 175 7.66 -3.57 -4.26
C ALA A 175 6.96 -3.91 -5.59
N LEU A 176 5.78 -4.51 -5.49
CA LEU A 176 4.86 -4.74 -6.60
C LEU A 176 3.72 -3.70 -6.62
N ALA A 177 3.63 -2.87 -5.59
CA ALA A 177 2.69 -1.76 -5.53
C ALA A 177 3.31 -0.55 -4.84
N ALA A 178 2.92 0.65 -5.27
CA ALA A 178 3.37 1.89 -4.67
C ALA A 178 2.75 2.10 -3.28
N PRO A 179 3.48 2.73 -2.33
CA PRO A 179 2.89 3.26 -1.11
C PRO A 179 2.10 4.54 -1.45
N THR A 180 0.84 4.35 -1.87
CA THR A 180 0.05 5.33 -2.64
C THR A 180 -0.19 6.65 -1.92
N ALA A 181 -0.26 6.66 -0.59
CA ALA A 181 -0.34 7.90 0.19
C ALA A 181 0.91 8.80 0.03
N GLY A 182 2.04 8.21 -0.36
CA GLY A 182 3.26 8.94 -0.69
C GLY A 182 3.27 9.60 -2.07
N LEU A 183 2.33 9.24 -2.95
CA LEU A 183 2.28 9.78 -4.33
C LEU A 183 1.89 11.25 -4.39
N HIS A 184 1.28 11.78 -3.36
CA HIS A 184 0.88 13.19 -3.26
C HIS A 184 2.06 14.14 -3.01
N PHE A 185 3.15 13.63 -2.44
CA PHE A 185 4.30 14.44 -2.10
C PHE A 185 5.09 14.91 -3.32
N THR A 186 5.59 16.13 -3.22
CA THR A 186 6.65 16.68 -4.06
C THR A 186 7.92 16.86 -3.23
N ARG A 187 9.06 17.08 -3.88
CA ARG A 187 10.32 17.33 -3.17
C ARG A 187 10.28 18.64 -2.37
N GLU A 188 9.57 19.63 -2.88
CA GLU A 188 9.38 20.94 -2.25
C GLU A 188 8.63 20.80 -0.92
N ILE A 189 7.49 20.09 -0.91
CA ILE A 189 6.72 19.83 0.34
C ILE A 189 7.59 19.07 1.36
N LEU A 190 8.34 18.05 0.90
CA LEU A 190 9.20 17.28 1.80
C LEU A 190 10.37 18.09 2.35
N SER A 191 10.88 19.08 1.62
CA SER A 191 11.96 19.93 2.14
C SER A 191 11.55 20.80 3.31
N GLU A 192 10.24 20.98 3.52
CA GLU A 192 9.67 21.85 4.56
C GLU A 192 9.17 21.10 5.80
N ILE A 193 9.13 19.78 5.78
CA ILE A 193 8.55 18.96 6.85
C ILE A 193 9.57 17.91 7.30
N PRO A 194 9.87 17.78 8.61
CA PRO A 194 10.73 16.72 9.10
C PRO A 194 10.16 15.32 8.78
N PHE A 195 11.00 14.42 8.26
CA PHE A 195 10.58 13.06 7.95
C PHE A 195 11.66 12.00 8.23
N ALA A 196 11.23 10.77 8.43
CA ALA A 196 12.07 9.57 8.46
C ALA A 196 11.59 8.57 7.42
N LEU A 197 12.51 7.74 6.90
CA LEU A 197 12.21 6.72 5.91
C LEU A 197 12.27 5.33 6.56
N VAL A 198 11.28 4.52 6.27
CA VAL A 198 11.24 3.08 6.54
C VAL A 198 10.98 2.36 5.23
N THR A 199 11.37 1.10 5.12
CA THR A 199 11.09 0.28 3.94
C THR A 199 10.09 -0.80 4.27
N LEU A 200 9.04 -0.96 3.47
CA LEU A 200 8.21 -2.16 3.42
C LEU A 200 7.92 -2.46 1.97
N HIS A 201 8.32 -3.63 1.50
CA HIS A 201 8.04 -4.07 0.14
C HIS A 201 6.62 -4.61 0.04
N VAL A 202 5.75 -3.81 -0.62
CA VAL A 202 4.34 -4.15 -0.80
C VAL A 202 4.21 -5.29 -1.80
N GLY A 203 3.68 -6.41 -1.32
CA GLY A 203 3.42 -7.60 -2.12
C GLY A 203 2.03 -7.60 -2.79
N THR A 204 1.70 -8.73 -3.42
CA THR A 204 0.39 -8.93 -4.08
C THR A 204 -0.77 -9.06 -3.10
N GLY A 205 -0.49 -9.44 -1.85
CA GLY A 205 -1.51 -9.66 -0.81
C GLY A 205 -2.37 -8.44 -0.51
N THR A 206 -1.83 -7.23 -0.70
CA THR A 206 -2.55 -5.97 -0.47
C THR A 206 -3.76 -5.77 -1.40
N PHE A 207 -3.77 -6.43 -2.57
CA PHE A 207 -4.86 -6.35 -3.55
C PHE A 207 -5.80 -7.55 -3.50
N LEU A 208 -5.53 -8.53 -2.65
CA LEU A 208 -6.40 -9.69 -2.51
C LEU A 208 -7.61 -9.34 -1.64
N PRO A 209 -8.83 -9.70 -2.08
CA PRO A 209 -10.02 -9.48 -1.28
C PRO A 209 -10.01 -10.40 -0.06
N VAL A 210 -10.54 -9.90 1.06
CA VAL A 210 -10.88 -10.74 2.21
C VAL A 210 -12.00 -11.70 1.79
N ARG A 211 -11.83 -13.00 2.03
CA ARG A 211 -12.77 -14.03 1.57
C ARG A 211 -13.68 -14.56 2.68
N SER A 212 -13.22 -14.47 3.93
CA SER A 212 -14.02 -14.92 5.07
C SER A 212 -14.95 -13.80 5.55
N GLU A 213 -16.22 -14.12 5.83
CA GLU A 213 -17.16 -13.18 6.49
C GLU A 213 -16.73 -12.87 7.93
N ASN A 214 -16.11 -13.83 8.61
CA ASN A 214 -15.46 -13.59 9.89
C ASN A 214 -14.05 -13.08 9.64
N ILE A 215 -13.81 -11.77 9.87
CA ILE A 215 -12.52 -11.15 9.59
C ILE A 215 -11.37 -11.72 10.43
N ALA A 216 -11.65 -12.27 11.61
CA ALA A 216 -10.61 -12.87 12.47
C ALA A 216 -9.95 -14.12 11.86
N GLU A 217 -10.59 -14.75 10.87
CA GLU A 217 -10.06 -15.90 10.14
C GLU A 217 -9.14 -15.51 8.98
N HIS A 218 -9.13 -14.22 8.60
CA HIS A 218 -8.28 -13.74 7.52
C HIS A 218 -6.81 -13.78 7.94
N ARG A 219 -5.97 -14.30 7.03
CA ARG A 219 -4.52 -14.33 7.21
C ARG A 219 -3.86 -13.36 6.24
N MET A 220 -3.07 -12.46 6.79
CA MET A 220 -2.25 -11.55 6.01
C MET A 220 -1.05 -12.28 5.42
N HIS A 221 -0.65 -11.89 4.20
CA HIS A 221 0.64 -12.28 3.67
C HIS A 221 1.75 -11.53 4.40
N ALA A 222 2.85 -12.25 4.70
CA ALA A 222 4.02 -11.63 5.30
C ALA A 222 4.72 -10.71 4.29
N GLU A 223 5.07 -9.51 4.72
CA GLU A 223 5.83 -8.53 3.94
C GLU A 223 7.10 -8.13 4.68
N HIS A 224 8.22 -8.04 3.95
CA HIS A 224 9.49 -7.66 4.53
C HIS A 224 9.57 -6.15 4.76
N PHE A 225 10.05 -5.77 5.95
CA PHE A 225 10.30 -4.37 6.27
C PHE A 225 11.67 -4.16 6.91
N SER A 226 12.15 -2.93 6.85
CA SER A 226 13.35 -2.50 7.55
C SER A 226 13.23 -1.10 8.11
N ILE A 227 13.91 -0.88 9.23
CA ILE A 227 14.06 0.40 9.92
C ILE A 227 15.55 0.60 10.18
N SER A 228 16.15 1.63 9.60
CA SER A 228 17.55 1.95 9.80
C SER A 228 17.81 2.53 11.20
N PRO A 229 19.06 2.51 11.71
CA PRO A 229 19.41 3.16 12.99
C PRO A 229 19.06 4.66 13.01
N SER A 230 19.31 5.36 11.91
CA SER A 230 18.99 6.79 11.80
C SER A 230 17.48 7.06 11.80
N ALA A 231 16.69 6.21 11.13
CA ALA A 231 15.24 6.30 11.16
C ALA A 231 14.69 6.03 12.56
N ALA A 232 15.17 4.96 13.23
CA ALA A 232 14.76 4.62 14.59
C ALA A 232 15.06 5.77 15.57
N ALA A 233 16.25 6.38 15.49
CA ALA A 233 16.60 7.53 16.31
C ALA A 233 15.64 8.71 16.11
N ARG A 234 15.39 9.12 14.85
CA ARG A 234 14.48 10.22 14.53
C ARG A 234 13.04 9.96 14.98
N ILE A 235 12.56 8.72 14.83
CA ILE A 235 11.21 8.32 15.25
C ILE A 235 11.11 8.38 16.78
N ASN A 236 12.15 7.94 17.50
CA ASN A 236 12.16 7.97 18.97
C ASN A 236 12.25 9.39 19.56
N ASP A 237 12.80 10.35 18.82
CA ASP A 237 12.93 11.74 19.23
C ASP A 237 11.69 12.59 18.88
N ALA A 238 10.78 12.07 18.07
CA ALA A 238 9.59 12.77 17.65
C ALA A 238 8.55 12.89 18.79
N ARG A 239 7.86 14.01 18.82
CA ARG A 239 6.75 14.24 19.76
C ARG A 239 5.50 13.47 19.34
N ARG A 240 5.17 13.48 18.05
CA ARG A 240 4.07 12.73 17.44
C ARG A 240 4.53 12.15 16.10
N ILE A 241 4.02 10.98 15.79
CA ILE A 241 4.33 10.25 14.56
C ILE A 241 3.14 10.34 13.61
N ALA A 242 3.37 10.94 12.44
CA ALA A 242 2.44 10.96 11.32
C ALA A 242 2.82 9.87 10.31
N ALA A 243 2.12 8.75 10.33
CA ALA A 243 2.33 7.67 9.37
C ALA A 243 1.76 8.05 7.99
N VAL A 244 2.57 7.93 6.95
CA VAL A 244 2.15 8.14 5.56
C VAL A 244 1.90 6.79 4.90
N GLY A 245 0.62 6.42 4.85
CA GLY A 245 0.13 5.15 4.33
C GLY A 245 0.01 4.05 5.38
N THR A 246 -0.92 3.14 5.12
CA THR A 246 -1.19 1.96 5.95
C THR A 246 0.01 1.01 6.05
N THR A 247 0.92 1.02 5.06
CA THR A 247 2.17 0.26 5.08
C THR A 247 3.09 0.73 6.21
N VAL A 248 3.22 2.04 6.40
CA VAL A 248 4.01 2.63 7.50
C VAL A 248 3.39 2.29 8.85
N VAL A 249 2.06 2.37 8.97
CA VAL A 249 1.37 1.94 10.19
C VAL A 249 1.75 0.49 10.53
N ARG A 250 1.68 -0.42 9.57
CA ARG A 250 2.02 -1.84 9.79
C ARG A 250 3.48 -2.04 10.20
N VAL A 251 4.42 -1.29 9.63
CA VAL A 251 5.82 -1.29 10.07
C VAL A 251 5.94 -0.87 11.52
N LEU A 252 5.41 0.29 11.86
CA LEU A 252 5.59 0.90 13.18
C LEU A 252 4.90 0.11 14.30
N GLU A 253 3.71 -0.45 14.01
CA GLU A 253 2.93 -1.23 14.97
C GLU A 253 3.47 -2.66 15.17
N SER A 254 4.21 -3.21 14.21
CA SER A 254 4.85 -4.54 14.33
C SER A 254 6.31 -4.48 14.72
N ALA A 255 6.91 -3.29 14.79
CA ALA A 255 8.32 -3.14 15.10
C ALA A 255 8.62 -3.42 16.59
N GLU A 256 9.73 -4.12 16.83
CA GLU A 256 10.23 -4.37 18.18
C GLU A 256 10.72 -3.09 18.84
N ARG A 257 10.54 -3.07 20.16
CA ARG A 257 10.96 -1.97 21.04
C ARG A 257 11.89 -2.49 22.13
N GLY A 258 13.00 -1.81 22.33
CA GLY A 258 13.90 -2.01 23.46
C GLY A 258 13.76 -0.84 24.44
N ASN A 259 13.48 -1.13 25.70
CA ASN A 259 13.26 -0.09 26.75
C ASN A 259 12.24 0.99 26.33
N GLY A 260 11.14 0.58 25.66
CA GLY A 260 10.10 1.46 25.17
C GLY A 260 10.43 2.21 23.89
N LYS A 261 11.66 2.14 23.37
CA LYS A 261 12.12 2.80 22.16
C LYS A 261 12.15 1.81 20.98
N LEU A 262 11.79 2.30 19.81
CA LEU A 262 11.89 1.57 18.56
C LEU A 262 13.36 1.29 18.24
N ILE A 263 13.67 0.04 17.85
CA ILE A 263 15.03 -0.37 17.50
C ILE A 263 15.19 -0.56 15.98
N ALA A 264 16.41 -0.37 15.48
CA ALA A 264 16.75 -0.69 14.10
C ALA A 264 16.62 -2.19 13.85
N GLN A 265 15.95 -2.57 12.76
CA GLN A 265 15.63 -3.96 12.47
C GLN A 265 15.31 -4.19 11.02
N ALA A 266 15.44 -5.45 10.58
CA ALA A 266 14.93 -5.94 9.30
C ALA A 266 14.19 -7.25 9.57
N ARG A 267 12.88 -7.29 9.27
CA ARG A 267 11.97 -8.40 9.63
C ARG A 267 10.83 -8.51 8.62
N SER A 268 9.96 -9.48 8.87
CA SER A 268 8.67 -9.60 8.18
C SER A 268 7.52 -9.28 9.13
N THR A 269 6.43 -8.77 8.58
CA THR A 269 5.18 -8.55 9.30
C THR A 269 4.00 -9.10 8.51
N ASP A 270 3.14 -9.83 9.20
CA ASP A 270 1.81 -10.26 8.77
C ASP A 270 0.71 -9.66 9.66
N ILE A 271 1.02 -8.54 10.31
CA ILE A 271 0.08 -7.87 11.22
C ILE A 271 -1.22 -7.52 10.50
N PHE A 272 -2.33 -7.96 11.10
CA PHE A 272 -3.67 -7.60 10.67
C PHE A 272 -4.32 -6.69 11.70
N ILE A 273 -4.50 -5.43 11.34
CA ILE A 273 -5.06 -4.40 12.21
C ILE A 273 -6.54 -4.19 11.86
N TYR A 274 -7.42 -4.39 12.83
CA TYR A 274 -8.86 -4.12 12.74
C TYR A 274 -9.42 -3.79 14.14
N PRO A 275 -10.60 -3.17 14.26
CA PRO A 275 -11.19 -2.84 15.57
C PRO A 275 -11.56 -4.10 16.39
N PRO A 276 -11.30 -4.09 17.75
CA PRO A 276 -10.60 -3.04 18.47
C PRO A 276 -9.09 -3.23 18.42
N TYR A 277 -8.35 -2.22 18.02
CA TYR A 277 -6.88 -2.21 18.04
C TYR A 277 -6.39 -0.97 18.78
N ARG A 278 -5.38 -1.13 19.64
CA ARG A 278 -4.76 -0.02 20.36
C ARG A 278 -3.41 0.32 19.73
N PHE A 279 -3.36 1.43 19.02
CA PHE A 279 -2.13 1.92 18.41
C PHE A 279 -1.11 2.33 19.47
N GLN A 280 0.15 1.98 19.25
CA GLN A 280 1.26 2.23 20.17
C GLN A 280 2.29 3.20 19.58
N ALA A 281 2.30 3.36 18.27
CA ALA A 281 3.36 4.05 17.56
C ALA A 281 2.86 5.21 16.68
N VAL A 282 1.59 5.24 16.32
CA VAL A 282 1.07 6.18 15.33
C VAL A 282 0.05 7.12 15.96
N ASP A 283 0.33 8.43 15.86
CA ASP A 283 -0.54 9.49 16.37
C ASP A 283 -1.46 10.06 15.29
N LEU A 284 -0.94 10.20 14.06
CA LEU A 284 -1.60 10.77 12.89
C LEU A 284 -1.45 9.83 11.69
N LEU A 285 -2.46 9.77 10.84
CA LEU A 285 -2.43 8.92 9.65
C LEU A 285 -2.83 9.70 8.40
N LEU A 286 -1.93 9.78 7.43
CA LEU A 286 -2.23 10.20 6.07
C LEU A 286 -2.42 8.95 5.19
N THR A 287 -3.56 8.82 4.54
CA THR A 287 -3.87 7.64 3.71
C THR A 287 -4.81 7.97 2.56
N ASN A 288 -4.86 7.13 1.52
CA ASN A 288 -5.88 7.24 0.47
C ASN A 288 -7.21 6.63 0.92
N PHE A 289 -8.25 6.82 0.11
CA PHE A 289 -9.51 6.10 0.27
C PHE A 289 -9.35 4.65 -0.22
N HIS A 290 -9.83 3.70 0.59
CA HIS A 290 -9.62 2.26 0.38
C HIS A 290 -10.86 1.55 -0.14
N LEU A 291 -10.66 0.37 -0.75
CA LEU A 291 -11.73 -0.52 -1.24
C LEU A 291 -12.71 -0.92 -0.13
N PRO A 292 -14.02 -1.05 -0.44
CA PRO A 292 -14.93 -1.73 0.46
C PRO A 292 -14.43 -3.15 0.75
N ARG A 293 -14.72 -3.65 1.94
CA ARG A 293 -14.36 -5.00 2.43
C ARG A 293 -12.85 -5.31 2.38
N SER A 294 -11.98 -4.27 2.43
CA SER A 294 -10.53 -4.44 2.41
C SER A 294 -9.91 -4.40 3.81
N THR A 295 -8.78 -5.10 3.97
CA THR A 295 -7.97 -5.05 5.20
C THR A 295 -7.51 -3.63 5.53
N LEU A 296 -7.31 -2.79 4.50
CA LEU A 296 -6.88 -1.40 4.66
C LEU A 296 -8.02 -0.52 5.22
N LEU A 297 -9.26 -0.73 4.77
CA LEU A 297 -10.42 -0.05 5.35
C LEU A 297 -10.60 -0.44 6.84
N MET A 298 -10.35 -1.70 7.18
CA MET A 298 -10.39 -2.18 8.57
C MET A 298 -9.34 -1.51 9.44
N LEU A 299 -8.09 -1.39 8.95
CA LEU A 299 -7.01 -0.69 9.64
C LEU A 299 -7.37 0.76 9.90
N VAL A 300 -7.84 1.48 8.88
CA VAL A 300 -8.23 2.88 9.03
C VAL A 300 -9.47 3.02 9.93
N SER A 301 -10.40 2.05 9.90
CA SER A 301 -11.53 1.98 10.84
C SER A 301 -11.07 1.80 12.30
N ALA A 302 -10.01 1.01 12.52
CA ALA A 302 -9.43 0.86 13.86
C ALA A 302 -8.80 2.18 14.34
N PHE A 303 -8.24 2.98 13.42
CA PHE A 303 -7.59 4.25 13.75
C PHE A 303 -8.58 5.42 13.96
N ALA A 304 -9.56 5.56 13.08
CA ALA A 304 -10.50 6.68 13.08
C ALA A 304 -11.78 6.43 13.89
N GLY A 305 -12.11 5.16 14.15
CA GLY A 305 -13.43 4.73 14.54
C GLY A 305 -14.29 4.42 13.32
N ARG A 306 -14.86 3.20 13.26
CA ARG A 306 -15.57 2.69 12.07
C ARG A 306 -16.71 3.60 11.61
N GLU A 307 -17.60 3.97 12.53
CA GLU A 307 -18.79 4.77 12.20
C GLU A 307 -18.43 6.15 11.67
N PHE A 308 -17.44 6.78 12.27
CA PHE A 308 -16.94 8.08 11.81
C PHE A 308 -16.28 7.96 10.44
N LEU A 309 -15.47 6.93 10.24
CA LEU A 309 -14.83 6.68 8.94
C LEU A 309 -15.88 6.45 7.84
N LEU A 310 -16.90 5.62 8.08
CA LEU A 310 -17.94 5.35 7.08
C LEU A 310 -18.75 6.62 6.74
N ARG A 311 -19.03 7.50 7.72
CA ARG A 311 -19.61 8.82 7.45
C ARG A 311 -18.69 9.67 6.56
N ALA A 312 -17.38 9.66 6.83
CA ALA A 312 -16.39 10.38 6.01
C ALA A 312 -16.35 9.84 4.57
N TYR A 313 -16.50 8.52 4.39
CA TYR A 313 -16.56 7.91 3.05
C TYR A 313 -17.84 8.29 2.30
N GLN A 314 -19.00 8.33 2.97
CA GLN A 314 -20.24 8.83 2.39
C GLN A 314 -20.11 10.30 1.98
N GLU A 315 -19.49 11.13 2.84
CA GLU A 315 -19.16 12.51 2.53
C GLU A 315 -18.24 12.63 1.32
N ALA A 316 -17.18 11.80 1.25
CA ALA A 316 -16.25 11.80 0.13
C ALA A 316 -16.94 11.44 -1.20
N ILE A 317 -17.87 10.49 -1.19
CA ILE A 317 -18.68 10.12 -2.37
C ILE A 317 -19.57 11.29 -2.78
N ARG A 318 -20.30 11.92 -1.86
CA ARG A 318 -21.16 13.07 -2.12
C ARG A 318 -20.39 14.25 -2.70
N GLU A 319 -19.19 14.49 -2.20
CA GLU A 319 -18.31 15.58 -2.61
C GLU A 319 -17.40 15.20 -3.80
N HIS A 320 -17.64 14.06 -4.45
CA HIS A 320 -16.90 13.58 -5.62
C HIS A 320 -15.38 13.52 -5.42
N TYR A 321 -14.93 13.04 -4.26
CA TYR A 321 -13.54 12.68 -4.08
C TYR A 321 -13.14 11.52 -5.00
N ARG A 322 -11.88 11.50 -5.37
CA ARG A 322 -11.30 10.44 -6.19
C ARG A 322 -10.75 9.34 -5.29
N PHE A 323 -11.00 8.09 -5.66
CA PHE A 323 -10.68 6.93 -4.80
C PHE A 323 -9.46 6.16 -5.30
N TYR A 324 -8.81 5.44 -4.41
CA TYR A 324 -7.71 4.48 -4.56
C TYR A 324 -6.35 5.12 -4.93
N SER A 325 -5.47 4.37 -5.66
CA SER A 325 -4.05 4.69 -5.83
C SER A 325 -3.77 6.08 -6.39
N TYR A 326 -4.52 6.51 -7.39
CA TYR A 326 -4.40 7.83 -8.04
C TYR A 326 -5.45 8.83 -7.56
N GLY A 327 -6.19 8.44 -6.54
CA GLY A 327 -7.22 9.27 -5.93
C GLY A 327 -6.69 10.34 -4.99
N ASP A 328 -7.61 10.87 -4.21
CA ASP A 328 -7.36 11.85 -3.16
C ASP A 328 -6.97 11.16 -1.84
N CYS A 329 -6.70 11.93 -0.81
CA CYS A 329 -6.26 11.41 0.48
C CYS A 329 -7.09 11.91 1.66
N MET A 330 -6.87 11.28 2.81
CA MET A 330 -7.36 11.68 4.12
C MET A 330 -6.19 11.90 5.07
N LEU A 331 -6.27 12.95 5.89
CA LEU A 331 -5.42 13.15 7.06
C LEU A 331 -6.28 12.96 8.31
N ILE A 332 -5.94 11.98 9.14
CA ILE A 332 -6.65 11.64 10.38
C ILE A 332 -5.81 12.11 11.55
N LEU A 333 -6.35 13.10 12.29
CA LEU A 333 -5.73 13.80 13.42
C LEU A 333 -6.27 13.29 14.75
#